data_d560c68d84f09c21dd661b6badc6a26a
#
_entry.id   d560c68d84f09c21dd661b6badc6a26a
#
_cell.length_a   1.000
_cell.length_b   1.000
_cell.length_c   1.000
_cell.angle_alpha   90.00
_cell.angle_beta   90.00
_cell.angle_gamma   90.00
#
_symmetry.space_group_name_H-M   'P 1'
#
loop_
_entity.id
_entity.type
_entity.pdbx_description
1 polymer ?
#
loop_
_entity_poly.entity_id
_entity_poly.type
_entity_poly.pdbx_seq_one_letter_code
_entity_poly.pdbx_strand_id
1 'polypeptide(L)'
;QLRAIGLAPGDAVMIHAALRSAGQILGGPDALIDALHDVLGPGGTILVYTDWSDDYHDLLDDDGTVPAELRDDIPPFDPAASRARRANGAIAELVRTRPGARRSANPGASCAAVGGRAGWFTADHALDYGYGEHSPFAKLVQVRGKVLMLGAPLDAMSLLHHAEHLAKIPGKRIVRTEVPILVEGRTVWRRFEEFDT
;
A
#
# COMPACT_ATOMS: atom_id res chain seq x y z
N GLN A 1 -0.74 16.06 20.25
CA GLN A 1 0.50 15.72 19.52
C GLN A 1 0.27 15.75 18.00
N LEU A 2 -0.68 14.96 17.43
CA LEU A 2 -0.91 14.89 15.97
C LEU A 2 -1.19 16.26 15.35
N ARG A 3 -2.01 17.12 15.98
CA ARG A 3 -2.24 18.50 15.52
C ARG A 3 -0.97 19.37 15.60
N ALA A 4 -0.13 19.15 16.60
CA ALA A 4 1.11 19.92 16.76
C ALA A 4 2.14 19.64 15.67
N ILE A 5 2.10 18.47 15.02
CA ILE A 5 2.92 18.15 13.85
C ILE A 5 2.26 18.54 12.53
N GLY A 6 1.15 19.27 12.57
CA GLY A 6 0.51 19.87 11.41
C GLY A 6 -0.60 19.06 10.76
N LEU A 7 -1.12 17.98 11.40
CA LEU A 7 -2.30 17.30 10.89
C LEU A 7 -3.57 18.12 11.18
N ALA A 8 -4.46 18.21 10.19
CA ALA A 8 -5.65 19.03 10.23
C ALA A 8 -6.88 18.29 9.66
N PRO A 9 -8.10 18.74 9.96
CA PRO A 9 -9.32 18.20 9.38
C PRO A 9 -9.29 18.23 7.85
N GLY A 10 -9.69 17.14 7.22
CA GLY A 10 -9.73 16.98 5.77
C GLY A 10 -8.41 16.49 5.14
N ASP A 11 -7.33 16.38 5.91
CA ASP A 11 -6.07 15.86 5.35
C ASP A 11 -6.20 14.41 4.88
N ALA A 12 -5.44 14.08 3.83
CA ALA A 12 -5.08 12.70 3.50
C ALA A 12 -3.69 12.41 4.06
N VAL A 13 -3.58 11.34 4.82
CA VAL A 13 -2.33 10.99 5.51
C VAL A 13 -1.97 9.54 5.23
N MET A 14 -0.82 9.33 4.59
CA MET A 14 -0.20 8.01 4.52
C MET A 14 0.64 7.80 5.77
N ILE A 15 0.41 6.70 6.48
CA ILE A 15 1.15 6.40 7.71
C ILE A 15 2.08 5.20 7.51
N HIS A 16 3.33 5.36 7.93
CA HIS A 16 4.30 4.29 8.16
C HIS A 16 4.62 4.26 9.66
N ALA A 17 4.39 3.13 10.31
CA ALA A 17 4.57 3.04 11.75
C ALA A 17 5.34 1.79 12.16
N ALA A 18 6.50 2.00 12.76
CA ALA A 18 7.22 0.99 13.51
C ALA A 18 6.84 1.11 14.99
N LEU A 19 5.75 0.45 15.38
CA LEU A 19 5.13 0.62 16.70
C LEU A 19 6.08 0.39 17.87
N ARG A 20 7.04 -0.54 17.74
CA ARG A 20 8.05 -0.80 18.78
C ARG A 20 8.97 0.41 18.99
N SER A 21 9.35 1.10 17.90
CA SER A 21 10.22 2.27 17.93
C SER A 21 9.47 3.54 18.29
N ALA A 22 8.16 3.60 18.03
CA ALA A 22 7.31 4.74 18.38
C ALA A 22 7.11 4.91 19.89
N GLY A 23 7.43 3.87 20.67
CA GLY A 23 7.23 3.86 22.12
C GLY A 23 5.83 3.35 22.52
N GLN A 24 5.51 3.48 23.80
CA GLN A 24 4.24 3.01 24.34
C GLN A 24 3.09 3.92 23.89
N ILE A 25 2.11 3.34 23.19
CA ILE A 25 0.87 4.00 22.83
C ILE A 25 -0.22 3.51 23.78
N LEU A 26 -0.78 4.39 24.60
CA LEU A 26 -1.89 4.06 25.50
C LEU A 26 -3.11 3.67 24.66
N GLY A 27 -3.69 2.51 24.94
CA GLY A 27 -4.79 1.95 24.14
C GLY A 27 -4.34 1.23 22.87
N GLY A 28 -3.02 1.12 22.64
CA GLY A 28 -2.47 0.35 21.52
C GLY A 28 -2.64 1.02 20.14
N PRO A 29 -2.37 0.26 19.07
CA PRO A 29 -2.41 0.78 17.71
C PRO A 29 -3.81 1.22 17.26
N ASP A 30 -4.87 0.62 17.78
CA ASP A 30 -6.24 1.05 17.48
C ASP A 30 -6.50 2.46 17.99
N ALA A 31 -6.04 2.80 19.19
CA ALA A 31 -6.15 4.17 19.71
C ALA A 31 -5.37 5.20 18.86
N LEU A 32 -4.26 4.80 18.24
CA LEU A 32 -3.56 5.65 17.28
C LEU A 32 -4.42 5.94 16.04
N ILE A 33 -5.05 4.89 15.49
CA ILE A 33 -5.91 5.03 14.29
C ILE A 33 -7.14 5.88 14.64
N ASP A 34 -7.75 5.68 15.81
CA ASP A 34 -8.88 6.48 16.29
C ASP A 34 -8.49 7.96 16.48
N ALA A 35 -7.33 8.21 17.10
CA ALA A 35 -6.81 9.56 17.25
C ALA A 35 -6.51 10.26 15.92
N LEU A 36 -6.06 9.51 14.90
CA LEU A 36 -5.93 10.03 13.54
C LEU A 36 -7.30 10.40 12.96
N HIS A 37 -8.30 9.52 13.07
CA HIS A 37 -9.66 9.80 12.63
C HIS A 37 -10.24 11.04 13.31
N ASP A 38 -10.05 11.20 14.63
CA ASP A 38 -10.51 12.35 15.39
C ASP A 38 -9.87 13.68 14.92
N VAL A 39 -8.59 13.63 14.57
CA VAL A 39 -7.87 14.82 14.08
C VAL A 39 -8.26 15.16 12.66
N LEU A 40 -8.38 14.15 11.81
CA LEU A 40 -8.65 14.32 10.38
C LEU A 40 -10.14 14.60 10.10
N GLY A 41 -11.01 14.18 11.01
CA GLY A 41 -12.46 14.35 10.86
C GLY A 41 -13.06 13.56 9.68
N PRO A 42 -14.36 13.72 9.42
CA PRO A 42 -15.10 12.92 8.45
C PRO A 42 -14.64 13.09 7.00
N GLY A 43 -14.05 14.24 6.65
CA GLY A 43 -13.46 14.49 5.33
C GLY A 43 -12.03 13.98 5.17
N GLY A 44 -11.39 13.56 6.26
CA GLY A 44 -10.03 13.04 6.25
C GLY A 44 -9.92 11.61 5.75
N THR A 45 -8.71 11.21 5.44
CA THR A 45 -8.45 9.84 4.95
C THR A 45 -7.09 9.36 5.42
N ILE A 46 -7.05 8.17 6.01
CA ILE A 46 -5.83 7.47 6.39
C ILE A 46 -5.51 6.47 5.27
N LEU A 47 -4.26 6.47 4.82
CA LEU A 47 -3.72 5.52 3.86
C LEU A 47 -2.59 4.72 4.51
N VAL A 48 -2.46 3.46 4.10
CA VAL A 48 -1.33 2.59 4.43
C VAL A 48 -0.90 1.82 3.19
N TYR A 49 0.40 1.55 3.10
CA TYR A 49 0.92 0.65 2.10
C TYR A 49 0.62 -0.79 2.50
N THR A 50 0.13 -1.60 1.56
CA THR A 50 -0.38 -2.94 1.83
C THR A 50 -0.05 -3.92 0.71
N ASP A 51 1.12 -3.79 0.07
CA ASP A 51 1.51 -4.76 -0.95
C ASP A 51 1.27 -6.19 -0.47
N TRP A 52 1.00 -7.04 -1.44
CA TRP A 52 0.71 -8.44 -1.16
C TRP A 52 1.94 -9.28 -1.47
N SER A 53 2.04 -10.30 -0.67
CA SER A 53 2.92 -11.37 -0.68
C SER A 53 3.94 -11.61 -1.76
N ASP A 54 4.89 -11.89 -1.31
CA ASP A 54 6.21 -12.19 -1.64
C ASP A 54 6.65 -13.62 -1.48
N ASP A 55 5.87 -14.41 -0.81
CA ASP A 55 6.25 -15.80 -0.52
C ASP A 55 6.44 -16.62 -1.81
N TYR A 56 5.85 -16.21 -2.94
CA TYR A 56 6.05 -16.86 -4.22
C TYR A 56 7.10 -16.17 -5.11
N HIS A 57 7.57 -14.98 -4.76
CA HIS A 57 8.60 -14.29 -5.54
C HIS A 57 9.90 -15.09 -5.66
N ASP A 58 10.23 -15.86 -4.63
CA ASP A 58 11.39 -16.75 -4.65
C ASP A 58 11.21 -17.98 -5.58
N LEU A 59 9.98 -18.18 -6.07
CA LEU A 59 9.63 -19.25 -7.02
C LEU A 59 9.62 -18.78 -8.47
N LEU A 60 9.78 -17.47 -8.72
CA LEU A 60 9.86 -16.94 -10.07
C LEU A 60 11.16 -17.38 -10.75
N ASP A 61 11.05 -17.75 -12.01
CA ASP A 61 12.23 -17.94 -12.86
C ASP A 61 12.84 -16.62 -13.32
N ASP A 62 13.94 -16.68 -14.06
CA ASP A 62 14.66 -15.50 -14.56
C ASP A 62 13.80 -14.59 -15.46
N ASP A 63 12.73 -15.14 -16.05
CA ASP A 63 11.76 -14.41 -16.87
C ASP A 63 10.62 -13.78 -16.04
N GLY A 64 10.62 -13.98 -14.73
CA GLY A 64 9.57 -13.52 -13.81
C GLY A 64 8.28 -14.33 -13.94
N THR A 65 8.37 -15.58 -14.34
CA THR A 65 7.24 -16.51 -14.52
C THR A 65 7.24 -17.55 -13.41
N VAL A 66 6.06 -17.97 -12.97
CA VAL A 66 5.91 -19.06 -12.01
C VAL A 66 5.84 -20.39 -12.76
N PRO A 67 6.64 -21.41 -12.39
CA PRO A 67 6.54 -22.75 -12.96
C PRO A 67 5.11 -23.29 -12.91
N ALA A 68 4.66 -23.90 -14.02
CA ALA A 68 3.26 -24.29 -14.19
C ALA A 68 2.76 -25.24 -13.08
N GLU A 69 3.62 -26.12 -12.61
CA GLU A 69 3.34 -27.09 -11.55
C GLU A 69 3.11 -26.48 -10.16
N LEU A 70 3.56 -25.24 -9.93
CA LEU A 70 3.41 -24.55 -8.65
C LEU A 70 2.20 -23.59 -8.63
N ARG A 71 1.60 -23.33 -9.79
CA ARG A 71 0.56 -22.30 -9.93
C ARG A 71 -0.70 -22.59 -9.12
N ASP A 72 -1.07 -23.84 -8.97
CA ASP A 72 -2.29 -24.24 -8.24
C ASP A 72 -2.11 -24.11 -6.72
N ASP A 73 -0.88 -24.09 -6.22
CA ASP A 73 -0.56 -23.93 -4.80
C ASP A 73 -0.50 -22.46 -4.34
N ILE A 74 -0.45 -21.53 -5.28
CA ILE A 74 -0.35 -20.10 -4.97
C ILE A 74 -1.75 -19.47 -5.00
N PRO A 75 -2.26 -18.99 -3.84
CA PRO A 75 -3.58 -18.35 -3.81
C PRO A 75 -3.56 -17.04 -4.59
N PRO A 76 -4.67 -16.66 -5.25
CA PRO A 76 -4.73 -15.38 -5.95
C PRO A 76 -4.81 -14.20 -4.99
N PHE A 77 -4.26 -13.06 -5.42
CA PHE A 77 -4.49 -11.81 -4.75
C PHE A 77 -5.96 -11.39 -4.83
N ASP A 78 -6.58 -11.23 -3.68
CA ASP A 78 -7.89 -10.64 -3.47
C ASP A 78 -7.75 -9.37 -2.64
N PRO A 79 -8.04 -8.17 -3.17
CA PRO A 79 -7.93 -6.93 -2.39
C PRO A 79 -8.74 -6.95 -1.08
N ALA A 80 -9.84 -7.70 -1.04
CA ALA A 80 -10.69 -7.78 0.14
C ALA A 80 -10.13 -8.73 1.21
N ALA A 81 -9.57 -9.87 0.81
CA ALA A 81 -9.21 -10.95 1.71
C ALA A 81 -7.70 -11.12 1.95
N SER A 82 -6.87 -10.90 0.93
CA SER A 82 -5.42 -11.10 1.04
C SER A 82 -4.79 -10.20 2.09
N ARG A 83 -3.91 -10.76 2.93
CA ARG A 83 -3.21 -9.99 3.96
C ARG A 83 -2.14 -9.09 3.35
N ALA A 84 -1.85 -7.99 4.02
CA ALA A 84 -0.66 -7.20 3.74
C ALA A 84 0.59 -7.94 4.19
N ARG A 85 1.73 -7.70 3.53
CA ARG A 85 3.03 -8.24 3.94
C ARG A 85 3.33 -7.90 5.40
N ARG A 86 3.90 -8.84 6.13
CA ARG A 86 4.31 -8.62 7.53
C ARG A 86 5.33 -7.49 7.67
N ALA A 87 6.16 -7.30 6.66
CA ALA A 87 7.16 -6.23 6.59
C ALA A 87 6.56 -4.83 6.67
N ASN A 88 5.30 -4.64 6.22
CA ASN A 88 4.59 -3.36 6.31
C ASN A 88 4.18 -3.01 7.76
N GLY A 89 4.38 -3.92 8.70
CA GLY A 89 4.02 -3.72 10.10
C GLY A 89 2.52 -3.87 10.39
N ALA A 90 2.18 -3.88 11.68
CA ALA A 90 0.80 -4.16 12.12
C ALA A 90 -0.21 -3.09 11.69
N ILE A 91 0.20 -1.81 11.57
CA ILE A 91 -0.70 -0.71 11.19
C ILE A 91 -1.31 -0.94 9.81
N ALA A 92 -0.56 -1.49 8.87
CA ALA A 92 -1.05 -1.79 7.53
C ALA A 92 -2.27 -2.71 7.58
N GLU A 93 -2.17 -3.81 8.31
CA GLU A 93 -3.25 -4.78 8.44
C GLU A 93 -4.41 -4.25 9.29
N LEU A 94 -4.13 -3.51 10.36
CA LEU A 94 -5.15 -2.92 11.22
C LEU A 94 -6.00 -1.87 10.47
N VAL A 95 -5.40 -1.04 9.62
CA VAL A 95 -6.13 -0.08 8.80
C VAL A 95 -6.91 -0.81 7.69
N ARG A 96 -6.27 -1.80 7.03
CA ARG A 96 -6.91 -2.57 5.95
C ARG A 96 -8.19 -3.27 6.41
N THR A 97 -8.21 -3.76 7.64
CA THR A 97 -9.34 -4.53 8.21
C THR A 97 -10.37 -3.68 8.93
N ARG A 98 -10.19 -2.37 9.00
CA ARG A 98 -11.17 -1.46 9.62
C ARG A 98 -12.49 -1.43 8.85
N PRO A 99 -13.63 -1.32 9.54
CA PRO A 99 -14.91 -1.09 8.89
C PRO A 99 -14.86 0.12 7.95
N GLY A 100 -15.30 -0.07 6.71
CA GLY A 100 -15.26 0.98 5.68
C GLY A 100 -13.91 1.15 4.97
N ALA A 101 -12.88 0.41 5.36
CA ALA A 101 -11.62 0.39 4.62
C ALA A 101 -11.80 -0.21 3.22
N ARG A 102 -11.03 0.32 2.28
CA ARG A 102 -10.93 -0.18 0.91
C ARG A 102 -9.46 -0.36 0.56
N ARG A 103 -9.16 -1.34 -0.29
CA ARG A 103 -7.81 -1.60 -0.80
C ARG A 103 -7.80 -1.55 -2.32
N SER A 104 -6.74 -1.00 -2.89
CA SER A 104 -6.56 -0.96 -4.33
C SER A 104 -6.17 -2.32 -4.92
N ALA A 105 -6.45 -2.51 -6.21
CA ALA A 105 -6.36 -3.83 -6.85
C ALA A 105 -4.98 -4.21 -7.37
N ASN A 106 -3.95 -3.36 -7.22
CA ASN A 106 -2.58 -3.71 -7.60
C ASN A 106 -1.94 -4.57 -6.49
N PRO A 107 -1.48 -5.81 -6.77
CA PRO A 107 -0.91 -6.67 -5.73
C PRO A 107 0.45 -6.17 -5.21
N GLY A 108 1.32 -5.67 -6.08
CA GLY A 108 2.69 -5.27 -5.73
C GLY A 108 2.79 -3.89 -5.06
N ALA A 109 1.83 -3.00 -5.31
CA ALA A 109 1.86 -1.62 -4.82
C ALA A 109 0.55 -1.18 -4.15
N SER A 110 -0.31 -2.12 -3.72
CA SER A 110 -1.61 -1.76 -3.16
C SER A 110 -1.49 -0.87 -1.92
N CYS A 111 -2.46 0.02 -1.80
CA CYS A 111 -2.70 0.77 -0.59
C CYS A 111 -4.09 0.46 -0.05
N ALA A 112 -4.22 0.38 1.26
CA ALA A 112 -5.52 0.43 1.90
C ALA A 112 -5.79 1.84 2.41
N ALA A 113 -7.06 2.24 2.38
CA ALA A 113 -7.49 3.55 2.85
C ALA A 113 -8.80 3.44 3.63
N VAL A 114 -8.94 4.28 4.64
CA VAL A 114 -10.18 4.45 5.41
C VAL A 114 -10.46 5.93 5.63
N GLY A 115 -11.72 6.34 5.52
CA GLY A 115 -12.16 7.72 5.65
C GLY A 115 -12.85 8.25 4.40
N GLY A 116 -13.10 9.56 4.36
CA GLY A 116 -14.01 10.18 3.39
C GLY A 116 -13.67 9.99 1.91
N ARG A 117 -12.41 9.81 1.58
CA ARG A 117 -11.93 9.61 0.20
C ARG A 117 -11.34 8.23 -0.05
N ALA A 118 -11.58 7.24 0.83
CA ALA A 118 -11.00 5.91 0.71
C ALA A 118 -11.27 5.28 -0.67
N GLY A 119 -12.52 5.34 -1.15
CA GLY A 119 -12.89 4.81 -2.46
C GLY A 119 -12.14 5.50 -3.62
N TRP A 120 -12.00 6.83 -3.56
CA TRP A 120 -11.28 7.57 -4.59
C TRP A 120 -9.79 7.21 -4.62
N PHE A 121 -9.15 7.08 -3.46
CA PHE A 121 -7.74 6.73 -3.39
C PHE A 121 -7.47 5.35 -3.96
N THR A 122 -8.34 4.38 -3.72
CA THR A 122 -8.12 2.98 -4.07
C THR A 122 -8.68 2.55 -5.43
N ALA A 123 -9.48 3.41 -6.08
CA ALA A 123 -10.01 3.14 -7.42
C ALA A 123 -8.92 3.24 -8.49
N ASP A 124 -9.13 2.55 -9.61
CA ASP A 124 -8.37 2.69 -10.86
C ASP A 124 -6.85 2.57 -10.70
N HIS A 125 -6.40 1.74 -9.78
CA HIS A 125 -4.98 1.46 -9.59
C HIS A 125 -4.49 0.52 -10.69
N ALA A 126 -3.65 1.04 -11.59
CA ALA A 126 -3.11 0.29 -12.70
C ALA A 126 -2.30 -0.93 -12.23
N LEU A 127 -2.36 -2.02 -12.99
CA LEU A 127 -1.55 -3.19 -12.71
C LEU A 127 -0.08 -2.94 -13.09
N ASP A 128 0.15 -2.40 -14.28
CA ASP A 128 1.47 -1.95 -14.72
C ASP A 128 1.84 -0.64 -14.03
N TYR A 129 3.10 -0.53 -13.63
CA TYR A 129 3.65 0.67 -13.01
C TYR A 129 2.83 1.15 -11.81
N GLY A 130 2.68 0.25 -10.84
CA GLY A 130 1.83 0.46 -9.66
C GLY A 130 2.21 1.66 -8.78
N TYR A 131 3.41 2.21 -8.94
CA TYR A 131 3.83 3.47 -8.31
C TYR A 131 3.65 4.69 -9.21
N GLY A 132 3.13 4.52 -10.43
CA GLY A 132 2.99 5.55 -11.44
C GLY A 132 1.81 6.50 -11.25
N GLU A 133 1.44 7.16 -12.36
CA GLU A 133 0.40 8.22 -12.36
C GLU A 133 -0.99 7.72 -11.95
N HIS A 134 -1.31 6.44 -12.20
CA HIS A 134 -2.57 5.81 -11.85
C HIS A 134 -2.48 5.04 -10.52
N SER A 135 -1.86 5.64 -9.51
CA SER A 135 -1.63 5.01 -8.21
C SER A 135 -2.22 5.84 -7.06
N PRO A 136 -2.45 5.22 -5.89
CA PRO A 136 -2.78 5.95 -4.66
C PRO A 136 -1.70 6.98 -4.27
N PHE A 137 -0.43 6.74 -4.64
CA PHE A 137 0.69 7.64 -4.38
C PHE A 137 0.57 8.93 -5.18
N ALA A 138 0.31 8.83 -6.49
CA ALA A 138 0.05 9.98 -7.35
C ALA A 138 -1.15 10.81 -6.83
N LYS A 139 -2.22 10.13 -6.41
CA LYS A 139 -3.39 10.78 -5.82
C LYS A 139 -3.05 11.49 -4.51
N LEU A 140 -2.16 10.91 -3.69
CA LEU A 140 -1.70 11.56 -2.46
C LEU A 140 -0.94 12.86 -2.76
N VAL A 141 -0.06 12.84 -3.76
CA VAL A 141 0.64 14.05 -4.24
C VAL A 141 -0.34 15.08 -4.80
N GLN A 142 -1.29 14.65 -5.61
CA GLN A 142 -2.32 15.52 -6.22
C GLN A 142 -3.11 16.33 -5.19
N VAL A 143 -3.44 15.74 -4.04
CA VAL A 143 -4.18 16.42 -2.96
C VAL A 143 -3.25 17.07 -1.93
N ARG A 144 -1.94 17.12 -2.16
CA ARG A 144 -0.93 17.58 -1.19
C ARG A 144 -1.06 16.85 0.14
N GLY A 145 -1.31 15.54 0.07
CA GLY A 145 -1.40 14.69 1.25
C GLY A 145 -0.08 14.66 2.02
N LYS A 146 -0.16 14.16 3.23
CA LYS A 146 0.97 14.10 4.17
C LYS A 146 1.44 12.67 4.35
N VAL A 147 2.71 12.50 4.68
CA VAL A 147 3.26 11.22 5.12
C VAL A 147 3.65 11.35 6.59
N LEU A 148 3.09 10.47 7.41
CA LEU A 148 3.43 10.38 8.83
C LEU A 148 4.37 9.18 9.04
N MET A 149 5.61 9.47 9.41
CA MET A 149 6.60 8.46 9.80
C MET A 149 6.63 8.35 11.32
N LEU A 150 6.01 7.33 11.88
CA LEU A 150 5.92 7.12 13.32
C LEU A 150 6.89 6.01 13.76
N GLY A 151 8.07 6.40 14.20
CA GLY A 151 9.12 5.46 14.59
C GLY A 151 9.70 4.62 13.44
N ALA A 152 9.17 4.75 12.23
CA ALA A 152 9.69 4.11 11.03
C ALA A 152 10.85 4.93 10.45
N PRO A 153 11.89 4.28 9.89
CA PRO A 153 12.98 4.99 9.23
C PRO A 153 12.49 5.63 7.92
N LEU A 154 13.18 6.68 7.45
CA LEU A 154 12.74 7.45 6.29
C LEU A 154 12.80 6.68 4.97
N ASP A 155 13.69 5.71 4.87
CA ASP A 155 13.80 4.80 3.70
C ASP A 155 12.61 3.83 3.57
N ALA A 156 11.83 3.64 4.64
CA ALA A 156 10.57 2.89 4.57
C ALA A 156 9.39 3.70 3.97
N MET A 157 9.63 4.93 3.51
CA MET A 157 8.58 5.78 2.95
C MET A 157 8.19 5.34 1.53
N SER A 158 7.11 4.55 1.39
CA SER A 158 6.67 4.04 0.08
C SER A 158 6.36 5.12 -0.97
N LEU A 159 6.10 6.38 -0.56
CA LEU A 159 5.94 7.49 -1.50
C LEU A 159 7.22 7.78 -2.30
N LEU A 160 8.40 7.37 -1.81
CA LEU A 160 9.65 7.53 -2.54
C LEU A 160 9.66 6.72 -3.83
N HIS A 161 9.03 5.53 -3.86
CA HIS A 161 8.90 4.74 -5.09
C HIS A 161 8.13 5.48 -6.19
N HIS A 162 7.15 6.33 -5.82
CA HIS A 162 6.50 7.20 -6.80
C HIS A 162 7.45 8.26 -7.35
N ALA A 163 8.30 8.86 -6.51
CA ALA A 163 9.31 9.80 -6.96
C ALA A 163 10.36 9.12 -7.85
N GLU A 164 10.81 7.93 -7.49
CA GLU A 164 11.70 7.09 -8.30
C GLU A 164 11.07 6.72 -9.63
N HIS A 165 9.76 6.38 -9.63
CA HIS A 165 9.02 6.10 -10.85
C HIS A 165 9.05 7.32 -11.81
N LEU A 166 8.85 8.52 -11.32
CA LEU A 166 8.86 9.75 -12.13
C LEU A 166 10.27 10.19 -12.54
N ALA A 167 11.29 9.83 -11.77
CA ALA A 167 12.65 10.27 -12.01
C ALA A 167 13.23 9.67 -13.29
N LYS A 168 13.96 10.50 -14.05
CA LYS A 168 14.74 10.07 -15.22
C LYS A 168 16.11 9.60 -14.77
N ILE A 169 16.19 8.37 -14.28
CA ILE A 169 17.41 7.76 -13.76
C ILE A 169 18.10 6.99 -14.89
N PRO A 170 19.38 7.25 -15.19
CA PRO A 170 20.13 6.46 -16.17
C PRO A 170 20.18 4.99 -15.77
N GLY A 171 19.94 4.10 -16.72
CA GLY A 171 19.98 2.66 -16.48
C GLY A 171 18.78 2.09 -15.72
N LYS A 172 17.69 2.84 -15.55
CA LYS A 172 16.46 2.38 -14.94
C LYS A 172 15.92 1.15 -15.68
N ARG A 173 15.77 0.06 -14.95
CA ARG A 173 15.34 -1.23 -15.50
C ARG A 173 13.84 -1.41 -15.35
N ILE A 174 13.26 -2.18 -16.25
CA ILE A 174 11.88 -2.68 -16.15
C ILE A 174 11.96 -4.15 -15.78
N VAL A 175 11.26 -4.53 -14.74
CA VAL A 175 11.04 -5.92 -14.37
C VAL A 175 9.63 -6.35 -14.78
N ARG A 176 9.49 -7.61 -15.14
CA ARG A 176 8.21 -8.23 -15.50
C ARG A 176 7.95 -9.40 -14.57
N THR A 177 6.80 -9.38 -13.95
CA THR A 177 6.45 -10.40 -12.96
C THR A 177 5.05 -10.93 -13.23
N GLU A 178 4.88 -12.24 -13.14
CA GLU A 178 3.55 -12.87 -13.11
C GLU A 178 2.96 -12.80 -11.70
N VAL A 179 1.65 -12.60 -11.64
CA VAL A 179 0.91 -12.59 -10.39
C VAL A 179 -0.47 -13.21 -10.59
N PRO A 180 -0.92 -14.09 -9.68
CA PRO A 180 -2.29 -14.56 -9.67
C PRO A 180 -3.19 -13.54 -9.02
N ILE A 181 -4.25 -13.12 -9.71
CA ILE A 181 -5.27 -12.20 -9.19
C ILE A 181 -6.64 -12.87 -9.24
N LEU A 182 -7.50 -12.52 -8.28
CA LEU A 182 -8.88 -12.99 -8.26
C LEU A 182 -9.76 -12.08 -9.14
N VAL A 183 -10.30 -12.62 -10.22
CA VAL A 183 -11.23 -11.91 -11.11
C VAL A 183 -12.52 -12.71 -11.19
N GLU A 184 -13.63 -12.13 -10.78
CA GLU A 184 -14.96 -12.77 -10.80
C GLU A 184 -14.97 -14.19 -10.17
N GLY A 185 -14.25 -14.34 -9.06
CA GLY A 185 -14.15 -15.62 -8.35
C GLY A 185 -13.23 -16.66 -8.99
N ARG A 186 -12.45 -16.29 -9.99
CA ARG A 186 -11.49 -17.18 -10.67
C ARG A 186 -10.08 -16.64 -10.54
N THR A 187 -9.12 -17.54 -10.36
CA THR A 187 -7.70 -17.18 -10.44
C THR A 187 -7.31 -16.90 -11.89
N VAL A 188 -6.77 -15.70 -12.11
CA VAL A 188 -6.25 -15.29 -13.42
C VAL A 188 -4.80 -14.86 -13.25
N TRP A 189 -3.90 -15.51 -13.93
CA TRP A 189 -2.50 -15.11 -13.98
C TRP A 189 -2.34 -13.92 -14.93
N ARG A 190 -1.72 -12.85 -14.42
CA ARG A 190 -1.41 -11.65 -15.18
C ARG A 190 0.07 -11.36 -15.11
N ARG A 191 0.63 -10.90 -16.20
CA ARG A 191 1.99 -10.36 -16.26
C ARG A 191 1.89 -8.84 -16.19
N PHE A 192 2.71 -8.20 -15.40
CA PHE A 192 2.78 -6.75 -15.26
C PHE A 192 4.22 -6.27 -15.30
N GLU A 193 4.37 -4.98 -15.60
CA GLU A 193 5.65 -4.29 -15.66
C GLU A 193 5.78 -3.31 -14.49
N GLU A 194 6.97 -3.24 -13.91
CA GLU A 194 7.32 -2.24 -12.92
C GLU A 194 8.78 -1.81 -13.10
N PHE A 195 9.12 -0.62 -12.64
CA PHE A 195 10.51 -0.25 -12.52
C PHE A 195 11.14 -0.97 -11.34
N ASP A 196 12.35 -1.48 -11.54
CA ASP A 196 13.18 -2.05 -10.50
C ASP A 196 13.71 -0.91 -9.62
N THR A 197 13.14 -0.75 -8.39
CA THR A 197 13.38 0.34 -7.45
C THR A 197 13.85 -0.16 -6.09
#